data_a1aca9c8a222186f6e8886d3f9e2e0a4
#
_entry.id   a1aca9c8a222186f6e8886d3f9e2e0a4
#
_cell.length_a   1.000
_cell.length_b   1.000
_cell.length_c   1.000
_cell.angle_alpha   90.00
_cell.angle_beta   90.00
_cell.angle_gamma   90.00
#
_symmetry.space_group_name_H-M   'P 1'
#
loop_
_entity.id
_entity.type
_entity.pdbx_description
1 polymer ?
#
loop_
_entity_poly.entity_id
_entity_poly.type
_entity_poly.pdbx_seq_one_letter_code
_entity_poly.pdbx_strand_id
1 'polypeptide(L)'
;AGCAAVEEAAKQDGHAVKVPFSPGRTDASQAQTDADSFSVLEPAADGFRNYVRKGLEGAAAELLLDRANLLTLTAPEMTVLIGGLRALNANVGRSKHGVFTQRPEALTNDFFVNLLDMGTKWQQSATAEGVLEGRDRSTGAVKWTGTVVDLVFGSNSQLRALAEVHASSDA
;
A
#
# COMPACT_ATOMS: atom_id res chain seq x y z
N ALA A 1 1.97 0.89 19.53
CA ALA A 1 2.99 0.36 18.60
C ALA A 1 2.88 1.02 17.22
N GLY A 2 1.66 1.10 16.65
CA GLY A 2 1.45 1.73 15.33
C GLY A 2 1.84 3.21 15.32
N CYS A 3 1.40 3.98 16.32
CA CYS A 3 1.77 5.40 16.43
C CYS A 3 3.30 5.58 16.52
N ALA A 4 3.96 4.79 17.36
CA ALA A 4 5.43 4.85 17.49
C ALA A 4 6.16 4.47 16.20
N ALA A 5 5.64 3.51 15.44
CA ALA A 5 6.22 3.11 14.16
C ALA A 5 6.11 4.24 13.11
N VAL A 6 4.97 4.93 13.06
CA VAL A 6 4.76 6.08 12.14
C VAL A 6 5.65 7.27 12.55
N GLU A 7 5.74 7.58 13.85
CA GLU A 7 6.60 8.64 14.35
C GLU A 7 8.08 8.39 14.03
N GLU A 8 8.55 7.14 14.19
CA GLU A 8 9.92 6.77 13.86
C GLU A 8 10.19 6.78 12.34
N ALA A 9 9.23 6.31 11.54
CA ALA A 9 9.36 6.33 10.08
C ALA A 9 9.40 7.76 9.52
N ALA A 10 8.59 8.67 10.07
CA ALA A 10 8.63 10.08 9.70
C ALA A 10 9.99 10.73 10.08
N LYS A 11 10.51 10.40 11.26
CA LYS A 11 11.82 10.88 11.72
C LYS A 11 12.97 10.42 10.81
N GLN A 12 12.89 9.19 10.26
CA GLN A 12 13.90 8.69 9.32
C GLN A 12 13.93 9.50 8.01
N ASP A 13 12.83 10.17 7.66
CA ASP A 13 12.77 11.09 6.51
C ASP A 13 12.89 12.57 6.91
N GLY A 14 13.31 12.86 8.15
CA GLY A 14 13.60 14.21 8.64
C GLY A 14 12.41 14.99 9.18
N HIS A 15 11.24 14.35 9.33
CA HIS A 15 10.02 14.98 9.80
C HIS A 15 9.75 14.68 11.28
N ALA A 16 9.34 15.70 12.03
CA ALA A 16 8.91 15.57 13.43
C ALA A 16 7.37 15.51 13.48
N VAL A 17 6.84 14.29 13.55
CA VAL A 17 5.40 14.05 13.64
C VAL A 17 5.05 13.51 15.02
N LYS A 18 3.94 13.97 15.58
CA LYS A 18 3.32 13.39 16.78
C LYS A 18 1.97 12.83 16.44
N VAL A 19 1.81 11.52 16.58
CA VAL A 19 0.54 10.84 16.31
C VAL A 19 -0.31 10.83 17.58
N PRO A 20 -1.53 11.40 17.57
CA PRO A 20 -2.43 11.34 18.70
C PRO A 20 -2.77 9.90 19.05
N PHE A 21 -2.73 9.55 20.32
CA PHE A 21 -3.08 8.23 20.83
C PHE A 21 -4.13 8.32 21.92
N SER A 22 -5.24 7.61 21.71
CA SER A 22 -6.25 7.39 22.74
C SER A 22 -6.24 5.90 23.09
N PRO A 23 -5.94 5.51 24.33
CA PRO A 23 -5.93 4.11 24.72
C PRO A 23 -7.34 3.52 24.64
N GLY A 24 -7.43 2.33 24.09
CA GLY A 24 -8.64 1.52 24.01
C GLY A 24 -8.59 0.30 24.91
N ARG A 25 -9.31 -0.73 24.49
CA ARG A 25 -9.23 -2.05 25.13
C ARG A 25 -7.92 -2.74 24.74
N THR A 26 -7.47 -3.64 25.61
CA THR A 26 -6.37 -4.55 25.26
C THR A 26 -6.89 -5.71 24.41
N ASP A 27 -6.05 -6.26 23.55
CA ASP A 27 -6.38 -7.46 22.79
C ASP A 27 -6.51 -8.68 23.70
N ALA A 28 -7.34 -9.63 23.27
CA ALA A 28 -7.42 -10.93 23.91
C ALA A 28 -6.12 -11.72 23.66
N SER A 29 -5.75 -12.57 24.61
CA SER A 29 -4.67 -13.53 24.39
C SER A 29 -5.08 -14.60 23.38
N GLN A 30 -4.11 -15.30 22.79
CA GLN A 30 -4.39 -16.40 21.86
C GLN A 30 -5.30 -17.47 22.49
N ALA A 31 -5.13 -17.77 23.78
CA ALA A 31 -5.96 -18.73 24.50
C ALA A 31 -7.42 -18.28 24.71
N GLN A 32 -7.68 -16.97 24.61
CA GLN A 32 -9.01 -16.37 24.72
C GLN A 32 -9.64 -16.11 23.35
N THR A 33 -8.95 -16.45 22.27
CA THR A 33 -9.39 -16.21 20.88
C THR A 33 -9.83 -17.54 20.27
N ASP A 34 -11.10 -17.61 19.84
CA ASP A 34 -11.60 -18.71 19.03
C ASP A 34 -11.22 -18.47 17.56
N ALA A 35 -10.00 -18.84 17.20
CA ALA A 35 -9.44 -18.59 15.87
C ALA A 35 -10.24 -19.33 14.76
N ASP A 36 -10.76 -20.52 15.05
CA ASP A 36 -11.50 -21.32 14.05
C ASP A 36 -12.83 -20.67 13.72
N SER A 37 -13.55 -20.14 14.70
CA SER A 37 -14.79 -19.39 14.47
C SER A 37 -14.56 -18.08 13.72
N PHE A 38 -13.41 -17.42 13.90
CA PHE A 38 -13.06 -16.20 13.19
C PHE A 38 -12.58 -16.42 11.76
N SER A 39 -12.22 -17.63 11.37
CA SER A 39 -11.73 -17.93 10.01
C SER A 39 -12.74 -17.54 8.90
N VAL A 40 -14.03 -17.64 9.18
CA VAL A 40 -15.10 -17.25 8.26
C VAL A 40 -15.19 -15.73 8.04
N LEU A 41 -14.62 -14.95 8.94
CA LEU A 41 -14.58 -13.49 8.89
C LEU A 41 -13.32 -12.95 8.18
N GLU A 42 -12.45 -13.84 7.68
CA GLU A 42 -11.29 -13.44 6.91
C GLU A 42 -11.73 -12.58 5.71
N PRO A 43 -11.17 -11.37 5.54
CA PRO A 43 -11.57 -10.47 4.46
C PRO A 43 -11.26 -11.10 3.09
N ALA A 44 -12.14 -10.85 2.12
CA ALA A 44 -11.92 -11.23 0.72
C ALA A 44 -10.74 -10.48 0.11
N ALA A 45 -10.57 -9.22 0.50
CA ALA A 45 -9.44 -8.38 0.12
C ALA A 45 -9.18 -7.29 1.17
N ASP A 46 -7.93 -6.86 1.24
CA ASP A 46 -7.51 -5.68 1.96
C ASP A 46 -6.42 -4.97 1.15
N GLY A 47 -6.84 -4.09 0.25
CA GLY A 47 -5.93 -3.36 -0.64
C GLY A 47 -4.93 -2.49 0.12
N PHE A 48 -5.26 -2.02 1.34
CA PHE A 48 -4.33 -1.26 2.17
C PHE A 48 -3.10 -2.09 2.55
N ARG A 49 -3.26 -3.41 2.76
CA ARG A 49 -2.15 -4.33 3.04
C ARG A 49 -1.74 -5.18 1.83
N ASN A 50 -2.22 -4.84 0.64
CA ASN A 50 -1.96 -5.55 -0.62
C ASN A 50 -2.36 -7.04 -0.57
N TYR A 51 -3.49 -7.33 0.07
CA TYR A 51 -4.04 -8.66 0.22
C TYR A 51 -5.30 -8.83 -0.64
N VAL A 52 -5.32 -9.88 -1.43
CA VAL A 52 -6.51 -10.34 -2.17
C VAL A 52 -6.58 -11.85 -2.06
N ARG A 53 -7.76 -12.38 -1.71
CA ARG A 53 -8.01 -13.82 -1.70
C ARG A 53 -7.91 -14.35 -3.13
N LYS A 54 -7.34 -15.54 -3.30
CA LYS A 54 -7.19 -16.21 -4.59
C LYS A 54 -8.53 -16.27 -5.33
N GLY A 55 -8.52 -15.90 -6.61
CA GLY A 55 -9.70 -15.86 -7.49
C GLY A 55 -10.45 -14.52 -7.50
N LEU A 56 -10.00 -13.52 -6.73
CA LEU A 56 -10.59 -12.18 -6.68
C LEU A 56 -9.65 -11.09 -7.20
N GLU A 57 -8.55 -11.46 -7.82
CA GLU A 57 -7.49 -10.54 -8.27
C GLU A 57 -8.02 -9.50 -9.27
N GLY A 58 -8.97 -9.89 -10.13
CA GLY A 58 -9.61 -8.99 -11.09
C GLY A 58 -10.47 -7.89 -10.47
N ALA A 59 -10.93 -8.07 -9.24
CA ALA A 59 -11.76 -7.10 -8.51
C ALA A 59 -10.96 -6.28 -7.48
N ALA A 60 -9.63 -6.37 -7.47
CA ALA A 60 -8.80 -5.79 -6.43
C ALA A 60 -9.01 -4.27 -6.25
N ALA A 61 -9.16 -3.52 -7.35
CA ALA A 61 -9.37 -2.07 -7.29
C ALA A 61 -10.75 -1.70 -6.73
N GLU A 62 -11.80 -2.43 -7.13
CA GLU A 62 -13.16 -2.22 -6.62
C GLU A 62 -13.26 -2.55 -5.13
N LEU A 63 -12.64 -3.66 -4.72
CA LEU A 63 -12.58 -4.05 -3.31
C LEU A 63 -11.76 -3.06 -2.46
N LEU A 64 -10.76 -2.41 -3.04
CA LEU A 64 -10.05 -1.29 -2.39
C LEU A 64 -10.99 -0.11 -2.14
N LEU A 65 -11.74 0.29 -3.16
CA LEU A 65 -12.69 1.42 -3.07
C LEU A 65 -13.81 1.13 -2.08
N ASP A 66 -14.35 -0.08 -2.10
CA ASP A 66 -15.36 -0.52 -1.13
C ASP A 66 -14.83 -0.42 0.31
N ARG A 67 -13.60 -0.88 0.55
CA ARG A 67 -12.97 -0.76 1.86
C ARG A 67 -12.73 0.69 2.26
N ALA A 68 -12.31 1.56 1.34
CA ALA A 68 -12.15 2.98 1.61
C ALA A 68 -13.48 3.63 2.02
N ASN A 69 -14.58 3.28 1.32
CA ASN A 69 -15.93 3.75 1.66
C ASN A 69 -16.37 3.28 3.05
N LEU A 70 -16.13 2.01 3.40
CA LEU A 70 -16.42 1.48 4.75
C LEU A 70 -15.65 2.21 5.86
N LEU A 71 -14.45 2.69 5.55
CA LEU A 71 -13.61 3.47 6.47
C LEU A 71 -13.91 4.97 6.40
N THR A 72 -14.90 5.38 5.60
CA THR A 72 -15.26 6.80 5.37
C THR A 72 -14.10 7.66 4.86
N LEU A 73 -13.17 7.06 4.12
CA LEU A 73 -12.02 7.76 3.54
C LEU A 73 -12.40 8.43 2.23
N THR A 74 -11.97 9.67 2.08
CA THR A 74 -11.98 10.38 0.79
C THR A 74 -10.89 9.83 -0.15
N ALA A 75 -10.98 10.14 -1.44
CA ALA A 75 -9.97 9.72 -2.40
C ALA A 75 -8.54 10.23 -2.08
N PRO A 76 -8.33 11.49 -1.66
CA PRO A 76 -7.02 11.94 -1.18
C PRO A 76 -6.51 11.15 0.02
N GLU A 77 -7.35 10.94 1.04
CA GLU A 77 -6.98 10.19 2.25
C GLU A 77 -6.64 8.74 1.95
N MET A 78 -7.42 8.07 1.09
CA MET A 78 -7.12 6.72 0.63
C MET A 78 -5.78 6.68 -0.11
N THR A 79 -5.54 7.65 -0.99
CA THR A 79 -4.32 7.71 -1.81
C THR A 79 -3.08 7.84 -0.93
N VAL A 80 -3.05 8.82 -0.02
CA VAL A 80 -1.90 9.04 0.85
C VAL A 80 -1.69 7.87 1.83
N LEU A 81 -2.78 7.28 2.33
CA LEU A 81 -2.69 6.13 3.24
C LEU A 81 -2.07 4.91 2.55
N ILE A 82 -2.47 4.61 1.31
CA ILE A 82 -1.87 3.51 0.54
C ILE A 82 -0.39 3.77 0.29
N GLY A 83 -0.03 4.96 -0.17
CA GLY A 83 1.38 5.33 -0.39
C GLY A 83 2.22 5.18 0.87
N GLY A 84 1.73 5.67 2.01
CA GLY A 84 2.39 5.53 3.30
C GLY A 84 2.56 4.07 3.74
N LEU A 85 1.50 3.25 3.61
CA LEU A 85 1.59 1.82 3.96
C LEU A 85 2.59 1.06 3.08
N ARG A 86 2.71 1.43 1.79
CA ARG A 86 3.73 0.85 0.88
C ARG A 86 5.13 1.28 1.27
N ALA A 87 5.34 2.57 1.58
CA ALA A 87 6.63 3.08 2.07
C ALA A 87 7.04 2.39 3.38
N LEU A 88 6.08 2.15 4.30
CA LEU A 88 6.29 1.43 5.56
C LEU A 88 6.44 -0.09 5.39
N ASN A 89 6.30 -0.63 4.17
CA ASN A 89 6.30 -2.08 3.93
C ASN A 89 5.27 -2.84 4.79
N ALA A 90 4.10 -2.23 4.99
CA ALA A 90 3.02 -2.73 5.84
C ALA A 90 2.07 -3.69 5.10
N ASN A 91 2.59 -4.48 4.18
CA ASN A 91 1.84 -5.47 3.41
C ASN A 91 1.64 -6.78 4.18
N VAL A 92 0.61 -7.54 3.83
CA VAL A 92 0.40 -8.90 4.34
C VAL A 92 1.63 -9.76 4.05
N GLY A 93 2.11 -10.49 5.05
CA GLY A 93 3.27 -11.37 4.93
C GLY A 93 4.57 -10.64 4.54
N ARG A 94 4.63 -9.33 4.72
CA ARG A 94 5.74 -8.47 4.27
C ARG A 94 6.03 -8.59 2.78
N SER A 95 4.99 -8.78 1.97
CA SER A 95 5.09 -8.77 0.51
C SER A 95 5.74 -7.48 0.01
N LYS A 96 6.60 -7.59 -0.99
CA LYS A 96 7.28 -6.44 -1.59
C LYS A 96 6.51 -5.77 -2.74
N HIS A 97 5.33 -6.30 -3.09
CA HIS A 97 4.52 -5.70 -4.15
C HIS A 97 4.02 -4.33 -3.73
N GLY A 98 4.25 -3.33 -4.57
CA GLY A 98 3.89 -1.93 -4.29
C GLY A 98 4.92 -1.17 -3.45
N VAL A 99 5.95 -1.81 -2.91
CA VAL A 99 7.02 -1.14 -2.16
C VAL A 99 8.00 -0.50 -3.15
N PHE A 100 7.63 0.67 -3.67
CA PHE A 100 8.39 1.38 -4.71
C PHE A 100 9.40 2.36 -4.09
N THR A 101 10.22 1.87 -3.17
CA THR A 101 11.24 2.67 -2.49
C THR A 101 12.50 1.86 -2.24
N GLN A 102 13.66 2.52 -2.23
CA GLN A 102 14.93 1.95 -1.78
C GLN A 102 15.14 2.12 -0.27
N ARG A 103 14.24 2.86 0.41
CA ARG A 103 14.25 3.15 1.85
C ARG A 103 12.98 2.65 2.52
N PRO A 104 12.69 1.32 2.50
CA PRO A 104 11.51 0.79 3.16
C PRO A 104 11.55 1.14 4.65
N GLU A 105 10.36 1.35 5.23
CA GLU A 105 10.16 1.76 6.62
C GLU A 105 10.47 3.25 6.92
N ALA A 106 10.90 4.03 5.90
CA ALA A 106 10.89 5.49 5.94
C ALA A 106 9.60 6.03 5.28
N LEU A 107 8.96 7.01 5.90
CA LEU A 107 7.72 7.60 5.39
C LEU A 107 8.03 8.68 4.35
N THR A 108 8.26 8.22 3.12
CA THR A 108 8.63 9.06 1.97
C THR A 108 7.50 9.11 0.94
N ASN A 109 7.57 10.04 -0.02
CA ASN A 109 6.71 10.08 -1.19
C ASN A 109 7.18 9.17 -2.34
N ASP A 110 8.21 8.34 -2.12
CA ASP A 110 8.85 7.47 -3.12
C ASP A 110 7.84 6.58 -3.87
N PHE A 111 6.77 6.11 -3.20
CA PHE A 111 5.73 5.32 -3.85
C PHE A 111 5.15 6.05 -5.07
N PHE A 112 4.80 7.31 -4.91
CA PHE A 112 4.20 8.10 -5.97
C PHE A 112 5.21 8.49 -7.04
N VAL A 113 6.39 8.92 -6.63
CA VAL A 113 7.49 9.30 -7.54
C VAL A 113 7.85 8.12 -8.45
N ASN A 114 8.07 6.93 -7.88
CA ASN A 114 8.48 5.76 -8.64
C ASN A 114 7.35 5.10 -9.42
N LEU A 115 6.10 5.20 -8.96
CA LEU A 115 4.93 4.76 -9.72
C LEU A 115 4.77 5.55 -11.03
N LEU A 116 5.02 6.87 -10.97
CA LEU A 116 4.83 7.80 -12.08
C LEU A 116 6.09 7.97 -12.94
N ASP A 117 7.20 7.33 -12.57
CA ASP A 117 8.47 7.38 -13.31
C ASP A 117 8.30 6.91 -14.76
N MET A 118 8.47 7.84 -15.71
CA MET A 118 8.38 7.55 -17.15
C MET A 118 9.51 6.63 -17.66
N GLY A 119 10.59 6.48 -16.90
CA GLY A 119 11.66 5.52 -17.17
C GLY A 119 11.25 4.07 -16.88
N THR A 120 10.11 3.86 -16.23
CA THR A 120 9.58 2.53 -15.90
C THR A 120 8.47 2.12 -16.87
N LYS A 121 8.56 0.88 -17.39
CA LYS A 121 7.51 0.24 -18.20
C LYS A 121 6.85 -0.87 -17.38
N TRP A 122 5.54 -0.76 -17.17
CA TRP A 122 4.76 -1.78 -16.48
C TRP A 122 4.25 -2.85 -17.45
N GLN A 123 4.32 -4.12 -17.04
CA GLN A 123 3.79 -5.27 -17.76
C GLN A 123 3.39 -6.39 -16.79
N GLN A 124 2.54 -7.31 -17.22
CA GLN A 124 2.22 -8.49 -16.42
C GLN A 124 3.47 -9.37 -16.24
N SER A 125 3.61 -9.93 -15.03
CA SER A 125 4.65 -10.92 -14.75
C SER A 125 4.37 -12.21 -15.52
N ALA A 126 5.41 -12.80 -16.11
CA ALA A 126 5.30 -14.11 -16.75
C ALA A 126 5.30 -15.28 -15.75
N THR A 127 5.66 -15.01 -14.49
CA THR A 127 5.89 -16.05 -13.47
C THR A 127 4.93 -16.02 -12.31
N ALA A 128 4.21 -14.90 -12.12
CA ALA A 128 3.31 -14.71 -10.97
C ALA A 128 2.00 -14.07 -11.43
N GLU A 129 0.90 -14.79 -11.24
CA GLU A 129 -0.45 -14.30 -11.54
C GLU A 129 -0.81 -13.11 -10.66
N GLY A 130 -1.49 -12.10 -11.22
CA GLY A 130 -1.89 -10.89 -10.51
C GLY A 130 -0.75 -9.92 -10.17
N VAL A 131 0.50 -10.25 -10.52
CA VAL A 131 1.66 -9.40 -10.30
C VAL A 131 2.04 -8.66 -11.58
N LEU A 132 2.36 -7.37 -11.43
CA LEU A 132 2.89 -6.53 -12.48
C LEU A 132 4.35 -6.19 -12.19
N GLU A 133 5.17 -6.19 -13.24
CA GLU A 133 6.60 -5.87 -13.17
C GLU A 133 6.84 -4.50 -13.78
N GLY A 134 7.41 -3.59 -13.00
CA GLY A 134 7.97 -2.33 -13.46
C GLY A 134 9.41 -2.53 -13.91
N ARG A 135 9.65 -2.40 -15.21
CA ARG A 135 10.96 -2.62 -15.82
C ARG A 135 11.56 -1.30 -16.28
N ASP A 136 12.85 -1.17 -16.07
CA ASP A 136 13.63 -0.07 -16.64
C ASP A 136 13.55 -0.10 -18.17
N ARG A 137 13.18 1.03 -18.79
CA ARG A 137 12.98 1.10 -20.25
C ARG A 137 14.26 0.92 -21.05
N SER A 138 15.42 1.27 -20.49
CA SER A 138 16.71 1.21 -21.17
C SER A 138 17.35 -0.17 -21.07
N THR A 139 17.26 -0.79 -19.89
CA THR A 139 17.96 -2.06 -19.61
C THR A 139 17.03 -3.28 -19.65
N GLY A 140 15.72 -3.09 -19.52
CA GLY A 140 14.73 -4.16 -19.37
C GLY A 140 14.75 -4.83 -17.98
N ALA A 141 15.61 -4.40 -17.07
CA ALA A 141 15.72 -4.97 -15.73
C ALA A 141 14.46 -4.68 -14.91
N VAL A 142 14.02 -5.64 -14.09
CA VAL A 142 12.91 -5.43 -13.15
C VAL A 142 13.38 -4.50 -12.02
N LYS A 143 12.73 -3.36 -11.88
CA LYS A 143 12.96 -2.40 -10.79
C LYS A 143 12.00 -2.64 -9.64
N TRP A 144 10.73 -2.86 -9.96
CA TRP A 144 9.61 -2.94 -9.02
C TRP A 144 8.67 -4.08 -9.36
N THR A 145 7.93 -4.55 -8.37
CA THR A 145 6.76 -5.39 -8.58
C THR A 145 5.56 -4.78 -7.86
N GLY A 146 4.39 -4.87 -8.46
CA GLY A 146 3.16 -4.32 -7.91
C GLY A 146 1.95 -5.16 -8.26
N THR A 147 0.79 -4.74 -7.80
CA THR A 147 -0.51 -5.31 -8.13
C THR A 147 -1.40 -4.28 -8.82
N VAL A 148 -2.58 -4.69 -9.25
CA VAL A 148 -3.59 -3.77 -9.80
C VAL A 148 -3.94 -2.66 -8.80
N VAL A 149 -3.97 -2.98 -7.50
CA VAL A 149 -4.25 -2.00 -6.43
C VAL A 149 -3.21 -0.88 -6.40
N ASP A 150 -1.95 -1.21 -6.64
CA ASP A 150 -0.87 -0.21 -6.67
C ASP A 150 -0.93 0.63 -7.95
N LEU A 151 -1.16 -0.01 -9.09
CA LEU A 151 -1.13 0.66 -10.39
C LEU A 151 -2.38 1.48 -10.71
N VAL A 152 -3.48 1.28 -10.00
CA VAL A 152 -4.68 2.11 -10.17
C VAL A 152 -4.40 3.60 -9.89
N PHE A 153 -3.45 3.91 -9.01
CA PHE A 153 -2.99 5.28 -8.74
C PHE A 153 -2.16 5.90 -9.88
N GLY A 154 -1.74 5.11 -10.85
CA GLY A 154 -1.10 5.60 -12.07
C GLY A 154 -1.98 5.54 -13.32
N SER A 155 -3.07 4.75 -13.30
CA SER A 155 -3.92 4.48 -14.46
C SER A 155 -5.31 5.11 -14.40
N ASN A 156 -5.90 5.29 -13.22
CA ASN A 156 -7.15 6.01 -13.05
C ASN A 156 -6.90 7.52 -13.07
N SER A 157 -7.62 8.27 -13.88
CA SER A 157 -7.35 9.70 -14.11
C SER A 157 -7.45 10.55 -12.82
N GLN A 158 -8.43 10.26 -11.95
CA GLN A 158 -8.62 11.00 -10.70
C GLN A 158 -7.54 10.64 -9.67
N LEU A 159 -7.29 9.35 -9.46
CA LEU A 159 -6.28 8.89 -8.51
C LEU A 159 -4.87 9.24 -8.95
N ARG A 160 -4.62 9.26 -10.27
CA ARG A 160 -3.36 9.72 -10.83
C ARG A 160 -3.09 11.19 -10.55
N ALA A 161 -4.09 12.05 -10.69
CA ALA A 161 -3.94 13.48 -10.37
C ALA A 161 -3.56 13.67 -8.88
N LEU A 162 -4.14 12.89 -7.97
CA LEU A 162 -3.77 12.89 -6.56
C LEU A 162 -2.34 12.36 -6.35
N ALA A 163 -1.97 11.28 -7.03
CA ALA A 163 -0.63 10.74 -6.97
C ALA A 163 0.43 11.74 -7.46
N GLU A 164 0.13 12.52 -8.51
CA GLU A 164 1.00 13.60 -9.02
C GLU A 164 1.19 14.72 -8.00
N VAL A 165 0.15 15.08 -7.27
CA VAL A 165 0.26 16.05 -6.15
C VAL A 165 1.19 15.52 -5.07
N HIS A 166 0.99 14.29 -4.60
CA HIS A 166 1.86 13.71 -3.57
C HIS A 166 3.29 13.47 -4.05
N ALA A 167 3.50 13.14 -5.33
CA ALA A 167 4.84 12.98 -5.89
C ALA A 167 5.63 14.30 -5.95
N SER A 168 4.93 15.44 -6.03
CA SER A 168 5.52 16.78 -6.12
C SER A 168 5.61 17.50 -4.77
N SER A 169 5.02 16.94 -3.72
CA SER A 169 5.11 17.50 -2.37
C SER A 169 6.39 17.00 -1.70
N ASP A 170 7.15 17.93 -1.13
CA ASP A 170 8.10 17.56 -0.08
C ASP A 170 7.24 17.11 1.11
N ALA A 171 7.34 15.85 1.46
CA ALA A 171 6.47 15.16 2.39
C ALA A 171 6.42 15.81 3.79
#